data_e15d9331cb5aa8352352e2d2302a94d0
#
_entry.id   e15d9331cb5aa8352352e2d2302a94d0
#
_cell.length_a   1.000
_cell.length_b   1.000
_cell.length_c   1.000
_cell.angle_alpha   90.00
_cell.angle_beta   90.00
_cell.angle_gamma   90.00
#
_symmetry.space_group_name_H-M   'P 1'
#
loop_
_entity.id
_entity.type
_entity.pdbx_description
1 polymer ?
#
loop_
_entity_poly.entity_id
_entity_poly.type
_entity_poly.pdbx_seq_one_letter_code
_entity_poly.pdbx_strand_id
1 'polypeptide(L)'
;CAATRLAQILSYVPYGVSAATAQKYAALAATGSLNRLQALIGSATALSAGLALAGALFLWVFAGPLLALFGSGYEAAATIVPILCLGIVLACALGPGEDVLTMMGAERLCALAFALALVVNVGLNFALIPTMGMAGAAMASAAALAVRGILLAAFAYGRLGMILPAGFARLAGSPHREVRI
;
A
#
# COMPACT_ATOMS: atom_id res chain seq x y z
N CYS A 1 -17.72 9.17 5.26
CA CYS A 1 -18.65 8.03 5.15
C CYS A 1 -18.24 6.88 6.05
N ALA A 2 -19.20 6.08 6.59
CA ALA A 2 -18.92 4.92 7.45
C ALA A 2 -18.03 3.87 6.72
N ALA A 3 -18.31 3.60 5.44
CA ALA A 3 -17.50 2.68 4.62
C ALA A 3 -16.02 3.05 4.56
N THR A 4 -15.72 4.34 4.43
CA THR A 4 -14.33 4.83 4.42
C THR A 4 -13.65 4.61 5.78
N ARG A 5 -14.39 4.79 6.88
CA ARG A 5 -13.86 4.54 8.23
C ARG A 5 -13.57 3.06 8.46
N LEU A 6 -14.45 2.15 8.01
CA LEU A 6 -14.21 0.71 8.08
C LEU A 6 -12.98 0.30 7.25
N ALA A 7 -12.87 0.76 6.01
CA ALA A 7 -11.70 0.50 5.19
C ALA A 7 -10.41 1.11 5.78
N GLN A 8 -10.52 2.28 6.45
CA GLN A 8 -9.38 2.94 7.09
C GLN A 8 -8.79 2.13 8.24
N ILE A 9 -9.59 1.31 8.94
CA ILE A 9 -9.07 0.38 9.96
C ILE A 9 -8.03 -0.56 9.35
N LEU A 10 -8.27 -1.02 8.13
CA LEU A 10 -7.33 -1.90 7.42
C LEU A 10 -6.00 -1.20 7.10
N SER A 11 -5.99 0.12 6.93
CA SER A 11 -4.78 0.89 6.68
C SER A 11 -3.81 0.91 7.85
N TYR A 12 -4.28 0.64 9.08
CA TYR A 12 -3.39 0.56 10.25
C TYR A 12 -2.50 -0.68 10.24
N VAL A 13 -2.84 -1.71 9.48
CA VAL A 13 -2.03 -2.94 9.35
C VAL A 13 -0.63 -2.63 8.83
N PRO A 14 -0.46 -2.00 7.65
CA PRO A 14 0.88 -1.65 7.16
C PRO A 14 1.62 -0.70 8.10
N TYR A 15 0.95 0.27 8.72
CA TYR A 15 1.58 1.17 9.69
C TYR A 15 2.14 0.42 10.90
N GLY A 16 1.40 -0.56 11.44
CA GLY A 16 1.87 -1.39 12.55
C GLY A 16 3.10 -2.22 12.18
N VAL A 17 3.11 -2.81 11.01
CA VAL A 17 4.26 -3.58 10.50
C VAL A 17 5.45 -2.67 10.25
N SER A 18 5.25 -1.50 9.63
CA SER A 18 6.28 -0.48 9.43
C SER A 18 6.89 -0.02 10.75
N ALA A 19 6.09 0.34 11.73
CA ALA A 19 6.58 0.77 13.04
C ALA A 19 7.43 -0.31 13.73
N ALA A 20 7.03 -1.59 13.63
CA ALA A 20 7.76 -2.71 14.21
C ALA A 20 9.09 -3.02 13.48
N THR A 21 9.21 -2.67 12.20
CA THR A 21 10.36 -3.00 11.36
C THR A 21 11.27 -1.81 11.06
N ALA A 22 10.83 -0.58 11.29
CA ALA A 22 11.54 0.66 10.98
C ALA A 22 12.96 0.70 11.54
N GLN A 23 13.11 0.39 12.83
CA GLN A 23 14.44 0.38 13.50
C GLN A 23 15.38 -0.67 12.89
N LYS A 24 14.84 -1.83 12.49
CA LYS A 24 15.63 -2.90 11.86
C LYS A 24 16.05 -2.51 10.44
N TYR A 25 15.21 -1.78 9.69
CA TYR A 25 15.58 -1.25 8.38
C TYR A 25 16.76 -0.29 8.49
N ALA A 26 16.69 0.68 9.43
CA ALA A 26 17.76 1.63 9.65
C ALA A 26 19.08 0.96 10.08
N ALA A 27 19.01 0.00 11.00
CA ALA A 27 20.18 -0.74 11.46
C ALA A 27 20.83 -1.58 10.34
N LEU A 28 20.03 -2.28 9.52
CA LEU A 28 20.53 -3.08 8.40
C LEU A 28 21.06 -2.21 7.26
N ALA A 29 20.46 -1.06 7.01
CA ALA A 29 20.96 -0.09 6.05
C ALA A 29 22.33 0.44 6.46
N ALA A 30 22.53 0.78 7.75
CA ALA A 30 23.78 1.27 8.29
C ALA A 30 24.93 0.22 8.24
N THR A 31 24.59 -1.08 8.35
CA THR A 31 25.57 -2.16 8.26
C THR A 31 25.89 -2.61 6.83
N GLY A 32 25.25 -2.02 5.82
CA GLY A 32 25.45 -2.37 4.39
C GLY A 32 24.98 -3.77 4.02
N SER A 33 24.24 -4.48 4.86
CA SER A 33 23.79 -5.85 4.64
C SER A 33 22.51 -5.88 3.77
N LEU A 34 22.63 -5.52 2.48
CA LEU A 34 21.52 -5.40 1.53
C LEU A 34 20.67 -6.69 1.41
N ASN A 35 21.31 -7.86 1.44
CA ASN A 35 20.59 -9.14 1.35
C ASN A 35 19.66 -9.38 2.56
N ARG A 36 20.10 -9.01 3.76
CA ARG A 36 19.27 -9.13 4.98
C ARG A 36 18.16 -8.08 4.99
N LEU A 37 18.46 -6.88 4.52
CA LEU A 37 17.47 -5.82 4.34
C LEU A 37 16.38 -6.25 3.34
N GLN A 38 16.76 -6.80 2.20
CA GLN A 38 15.83 -7.32 1.19
C GLN A 38 14.94 -8.45 1.75
N ALA A 39 15.52 -9.38 2.51
CA ALA A 39 14.76 -10.46 3.15
C ALA A 39 13.75 -9.92 4.18
N LEU A 40 14.16 -8.92 4.97
CA LEU A 40 13.26 -8.27 5.94
C LEU A 40 12.13 -7.50 5.26
N ILE A 41 12.42 -6.76 4.19
CA ILE A 41 11.41 -6.08 3.38
C ILE A 41 10.42 -7.10 2.81
N GLY A 42 10.92 -8.20 2.22
CA GLY A 42 10.06 -9.25 1.68
C GLY A 42 9.14 -9.88 2.72
N SER A 43 9.65 -10.17 3.93
CA SER A 43 8.84 -10.74 5.02
C SER A 43 7.81 -9.74 5.57
N ALA A 44 8.19 -8.47 5.73
CA ALA A 44 7.28 -7.42 6.15
C ALA A 44 6.17 -7.17 5.11
N THR A 45 6.52 -7.18 3.82
CA THR A 45 5.53 -7.06 2.72
C THR A 45 4.56 -8.24 2.72
N ALA A 46 5.07 -9.47 2.84
CA ALA A 46 4.24 -10.68 2.88
C ALA A 46 3.29 -10.68 4.09
N LEU A 47 3.79 -10.26 5.26
CA LEU A 47 2.99 -10.16 6.47
C LEU A 47 1.91 -9.08 6.32
N SER A 48 2.26 -7.88 5.86
CA SER A 48 1.32 -6.78 5.65
C SER A 48 0.25 -7.15 4.63
N ALA A 49 0.64 -7.75 3.49
CA ALA A 49 -0.28 -8.18 2.44
C ALA A 49 -1.21 -9.30 2.94
N GLY A 50 -0.69 -10.28 3.69
CA GLY A 50 -1.47 -11.38 4.26
C GLY A 50 -2.51 -10.88 5.28
N LEU A 51 -2.10 -10.01 6.21
CA LEU A 51 -3.01 -9.42 7.19
C LEU A 51 -4.04 -8.49 6.52
N ALA A 52 -3.62 -7.69 5.53
CA ALA A 52 -4.52 -6.83 4.78
C ALA A 52 -5.54 -7.65 3.99
N LEU A 53 -5.13 -8.77 3.38
CA LEU A 53 -6.03 -9.67 2.67
C LEU A 53 -7.03 -10.34 3.62
N ALA A 54 -6.56 -10.85 4.75
CA ALA A 54 -7.44 -11.44 5.77
C ALA A 54 -8.46 -10.42 6.30
N GLY A 55 -8.02 -9.20 6.61
CA GLY A 55 -8.89 -8.11 7.03
C GLY A 55 -9.86 -7.66 5.93
N ALA A 56 -9.43 -7.63 4.67
CA ALA A 56 -10.29 -7.32 3.53
C ALA A 56 -11.38 -8.36 3.33
N LEU A 57 -11.04 -9.64 3.44
CA LEU A 57 -12.01 -10.74 3.38
C LEU A 57 -13.01 -10.68 4.56
N PHE A 58 -12.52 -10.40 5.76
CA PHE A 58 -13.37 -10.20 6.93
C PHE A 58 -14.35 -9.04 6.69
N LEU A 59 -13.85 -7.88 6.27
CA LEU A 59 -14.70 -6.73 5.99
C LEU A 59 -15.66 -6.98 4.83
N TRP A 60 -15.27 -7.75 3.82
CA TRP A 60 -16.16 -8.10 2.72
C TRP A 60 -17.34 -8.95 3.17
N VAL A 61 -17.09 -9.96 4.02
CA VAL A 61 -18.15 -10.84 4.55
C VAL A 61 -19.04 -10.10 5.55
N PHE A 62 -18.44 -9.27 6.41
CA PHE A 62 -19.16 -8.61 7.51
C PHE A 62 -19.53 -7.15 7.22
N ALA A 63 -19.29 -6.64 6.01
CA ALA A 63 -19.61 -5.25 5.64
C ALA A 63 -21.09 -4.89 5.88
N GLY A 64 -22.01 -5.77 5.47
CA GLY A 64 -23.43 -5.57 5.66
C GLY A 64 -23.83 -5.43 7.15
N PRO A 65 -23.59 -6.46 7.98
CA PRO A 65 -23.85 -6.37 9.41
C PRO A 65 -23.17 -5.20 10.12
N LEU A 66 -21.91 -4.92 9.79
CA LEU A 66 -21.16 -3.81 10.38
C LEU A 66 -21.76 -2.45 10.00
N LEU A 67 -22.17 -2.28 8.76
CA LEU A 67 -22.79 -1.03 8.30
C LEU A 67 -24.21 -0.85 8.85
N ALA A 68 -24.94 -1.95 9.07
CA ALA A 68 -26.26 -1.91 9.72
C ALA A 68 -26.21 -1.33 11.14
N LEU A 69 -25.09 -1.49 11.86
CA LEU A 69 -24.89 -0.87 13.18
C LEU A 69 -24.82 0.66 13.11
N PHE A 70 -24.51 1.24 11.95
CA PHE A 70 -24.48 2.70 11.75
C PHE A 70 -25.84 3.27 11.31
N GLY A 71 -26.87 2.42 11.12
CA GLY A 71 -28.24 2.83 10.80
C GLY A 71 -28.71 2.41 9.40
N SER A 72 -30.05 2.47 9.21
CA SER A 72 -30.70 2.18 7.93
C SER A 72 -30.30 3.23 6.87
N GLY A 73 -29.83 2.79 5.72
CA GLY A 73 -29.37 3.65 4.61
C GLY A 73 -27.89 3.52 4.27
N TYR A 74 -27.10 2.81 5.09
CA TYR A 74 -25.68 2.54 4.80
C TYR A 74 -25.46 1.26 3.96
N GLU A 75 -26.52 0.52 3.62
CA GLU A 75 -26.45 -0.72 2.84
C GLU A 75 -25.81 -0.50 1.46
N ALA A 76 -26.12 0.61 0.80
CA ALA A 76 -25.50 0.98 -0.47
C ALA A 76 -23.98 1.20 -0.36
N ALA A 77 -23.49 1.48 0.83
CA ALA A 77 -22.06 1.65 1.07
C ALA A 77 -21.31 0.31 1.20
N ALA A 78 -22.02 -0.82 1.37
CA ALA A 78 -21.41 -2.14 1.45
C ALA A 78 -20.68 -2.53 0.17
N THR A 79 -21.15 -2.08 -1.00
CA THR A 79 -20.50 -2.31 -2.29
C THR A 79 -19.19 -1.52 -2.48
N ILE A 80 -18.99 -0.46 -1.69
CA ILE A 80 -17.82 0.42 -1.77
C ILE A 80 -16.65 -0.14 -0.95
N VAL A 81 -16.94 -0.82 0.17
CA VAL A 81 -15.94 -1.37 1.07
C VAL A 81 -14.94 -2.29 0.35
N PRO A 82 -15.37 -3.28 -0.44
CA PRO A 82 -14.42 -4.17 -1.13
C PRO A 82 -13.54 -3.44 -2.14
N ILE A 83 -14.03 -2.39 -2.80
CA ILE A 83 -13.23 -1.59 -3.73
C ILE A 83 -12.08 -0.88 -2.99
N LEU A 84 -12.38 -0.26 -1.86
CA LEU A 84 -11.38 0.40 -1.03
C LEU A 84 -10.39 -0.59 -0.42
N CYS A 85 -10.89 -1.74 0.07
CA CYS A 85 -10.04 -2.80 0.60
C CYS A 85 -9.08 -3.36 -0.46
N LEU A 86 -9.54 -3.53 -1.70
CA LEU A 86 -8.68 -3.96 -2.81
C LEU A 86 -7.53 -2.97 -3.02
N GLY A 87 -7.80 -1.66 -3.01
CA GLY A 87 -6.75 -0.64 -3.12
C GLY A 87 -5.71 -0.74 -2.00
N ILE A 88 -6.15 -0.97 -0.76
CA ILE A 88 -5.25 -1.13 0.39
C ILE A 88 -4.43 -2.42 0.30
N VAL A 89 -5.05 -3.54 -0.08
CA VAL A 89 -4.35 -4.82 -0.27
C VAL A 89 -3.28 -4.71 -1.36
N LEU A 90 -3.59 -4.07 -2.49
CA LEU A 90 -2.62 -3.81 -3.55
C LEU A 90 -1.46 -2.93 -3.06
N ALA A 91 -1.75 -1.86 -2.31
CA ALA A 91 -0.71 -1.01 -1.74
C ALA A 91 0.19 -1.80 -0.76
N CYS A 92 -0.38 -2.66 0.10
CA CYS A 92 0.37 -3.54 1.00
C CYS A 92 1.23 -4.56 0.25
N ALA A 93 0.73 -5.12 -0.86
CA ALA A 93 1.46 -6.10 -1.67
C ALA A 93 2.66 -5.50 -2.42
N LEU A 94 2.61 -4.20 -2.71
CA LEU A 94 3.71 -3.45 -3.33
C LEU A 94 4.85 -3.12 -2.35
N GLY A 95 4.63 -3.30 -1.05
CA GLY A 95 5.64 -3.22 0.00
C GLY A 95 5.84 -1.84 0.62
N PRO A 96 6.73 -1.74 1.64
CA PRO A 96 6.97 -0.52 2.40
C PRO A 96 7.92 0.45 1.69
N GLY A 97 7.60 0.81 0.42
CA GLY A 97 8.45 1.66 -0.42
C GLY A 97 8.71 3.03 0.16
N GLU A 98 7.71 3.60 0.86
CA GLU A 98 7.83 4.89 1.55
C GLU A 98 8.89 4.83 2.65
N ASP A 99 8.81 3.84 3.54
CA ASP A 99 9.74 3.70 4.65
C ASP A 99 11.16 3.48 4.15
N VAL A 100 11.33 2.60 3.16
CA VAL A 100 12.64 2.30 2.57
C VAL A 100 13.25 3.53 1.93
N LEU A 101 12.52 4.26 1.09
CA LEU A 101 13.02 5.46 0.41
C LEU A 101 13.33 6.59 1.41
N THR A 102 12.47 6.79 2.42
CA THR A 102 12.68 7.83 3.44
C THR A 102 13.93 7.52 4.27
N MET A 103 14.12 6.28 4.69
CA MET A 103 15.31 5.88 5.46
C MET A 103 16.61 5.97 4.66
N MET A 104 16.52 5.89 3.34
CA MET A 104 17.66 6.05 2.44
C MET A 104 17.88 7.49 1.97
N GLY A 105 17.18 8.46 2.58
CA GLY A 105 17.32 9.89 2.26
C GLY A 105 16.71 10.29 0.90
N ALA A 106 15.82 9.47 0.34
CA ALA A 106 15.18 9.72 -0.95
C ALA A 106 13.75 10.31 -0.79
N GLU A 107 13.55 11.17 0.21
CA GLU A 107 12.25 11.77 0.56
C GLU A 107 11.60 12.54 -0.61
N ARG A 108 12.42 13.16 -1.49
CA ARG A 108 11.93 13.83 -2.69
C ARG A 108 11.19 12.91 -3.64
N LEU A 109 11.63 11.65 -3.77
CA LEU A 109 10.96 10.64 -4.59
C LEU A 109 9.63 10.21 -3.96
N CYS A 110 9.58 10.11 -2.64
CA CYS A 110 8.32 9.88 -1.93
C CYS A 110 7.35 11.04 -2.19
N ALA A 111 7.78 12.29 -2.00
CA ALA A 111 6.95 13.46 -2.26
C ALA A 111 6.43 13.50 -3.71
N LEU A 112 7.26 13.15 -4.69
CA LEU A 112 6.87 13.05 -6.09
C LEU A 112 5.82 11.95 -6.32
N ALA A 113 6.00 10.77 -5.72
CA ALA A 113 5.03 9.68 -5.83
C ALA A 113 3.66 10.08 -5.25
N PHE A 114 3.65 10.76 -4.10
CA PHE A 114 2.42 11.26 -3.49
C PHE A 114 1.76 12.35 -4.33
N ALA A 115 2.53 13.30 -4.88
CA ALA A 115 2.02 14.35 -5.75
C ALA A 115 1.37 13.78 -7.01
N LEU A 116 2.02 12.81 -7.67
CA LEU A 116 1.49 12.14 -8.85
C LEU A 116 0.22 11.33 -8.52
N ALA A 117 0.23 10.61 -7.41
CA ALA A 117 -0.95 9.88 -6.96
C ALA A 117 -2.13 10.82 -6.65
N LEU A 118 -1.86 12.00 -6.07
CA LEU A 118 -2.87 13.01 -5.82
C LEU A 118 -3.47 13.53 -7.13
N VAL A 119 -2.64 13.85 -8.13
CA VAL A 119 -3.10 14.29 -9.45
C VAL A 119 -3.99 13.23 -10.09
N VAL A 120 -3.58 11.96 -10.04
CA VAL A 120 -4.38 10.83 -10.55
C VAL A 120 -5.70 10.71 -9.78
N ASN A 121 -5.66 10.82 -8.45
CA ASN A 121 -6.86 10.77 -7.62
C ASN A 121 -7.86 11.87 -7.99
N VAL A 122 -7.40 13.11 -8.06
CA VAL A 122 -8.24 14.26 -8.40
C VAL A 122 -8.80 14.11 -9.82
N GLY A 123 -7.96 13.77 -10.80
CA GLY A 123 -8.40 13.58 -12.20
C GLY A 123 -9.45 12.48 -12.34
N LEU A 124 -9.23 11.32 -11.69
CA LEU A 124 -10.19 10.22 -11.70
C LEU A 124 -11.49 10.58 -10.96
N ASN A 125 -11.43 11.35 -9.87
CA ASN A 125 -12.65 11.81 -9.18
C ASN A 125 -13.48 12.70 -10.11
N PHE A 126 -12.87 13.65 -10.83
CA PHE A 126 -13.60 14.48 -11.79
C PHE A 126 -14.22 13.66 -12.93
N ALA A 127 -13.58 12.57 -13.37
CA ALA A 127 -14.08 11.73 -14.44
C ALA A 127 -15.16 10.73 -13.98
N LEU A 128 -14.97 10.11 -12.80
CA LEU A 128 -15.79 8.97 -12.37
C LEU A 128 -16.95 9.36 -11.45
N ILE A 129 -16.84 10.42 -10.66
CA ILE A 129 -17.95 10.83 -9.76
C ILE A 129 -19.22 11.21 -10.54
N PRO A 130 -19.16 11.95 -11.67
CA PRO A 130 -20.37 12.30 -12.41
C PRO A 130 -21.13 11.09 -12.95
N THR A 131 -20.43 9.99 -13.26
CA THR A 131 -21.01 8.78 -13.88
C THR A 131 -21.35 7.69 -12.87
N MET A 132 -20.56 7.53 -11.81
CA MET A 132 -20.63 6.41 -10.87
C MET A 132 -20.85 6.85 -9.41
N GLY A 133 -20.94 8.15 -9.15
CA GLY A 133 -21.17 8.68 -7.82
C GLY A 133 -20.12 8.22 -6.80
N MET A 134 -20.55 7.70 -5.65
CA MET A 134 -19.68 7.24 -4.57
C MET A 134 -18.78 6.06 -4.96
N ALA A 135 -19.24 5.18 -5.86
CA ALA A 135 -18.42 4.08 -6.35
C ALA A 135 -17.24 4.60 -7.18
N GLY A 136 -17.48 5.65 -8.01
CA GLY A 136 -16.43 6.33 -8.76
C GLY A 136 -15.35 6.93 -7.85
N ALA A 137 -15.73 7.57 -6.74
CA ALA A 137 -14.78 8.10 -5.77
C ALA A 137 -13.95 6.99 -5.09
N ALA A 138 -14.57 5.84 -4.79
CA ALA A 138 -13.86 4.70 -4.22
C ALA A 138 -12.86 4.10 -5.22
N MET A 139 -13.24 3.97 -6.48
CA MET A 139 -12.35 3.51 -7.55
C MET A 139 -11.18 4.46 -7.78
N ALA A 140 -11.43 5.78 -7.79
CA ALA A 140 -10.38 6.79 -7.89
C ALA A 140 -9.38 6.68 -6.74
N SER A 141 -9.87 6.49 -5.52
CA SER A 141 -9.02 6.31 -4.34
C SER A 141 -8.20 5.02 -4.40
N ALA A 142 -8.81 3.89 -4.79
CA ALA A 142 -8.11 2.62 -4.94
C ALA A 142 -7.04 2.68 -6.04
N ALA A 143 -7.35 3.32 -7.17
CA ALA A 143 -6.40 3.52 -8.27
C ALA A 143 -5.22 4.41 -7.83
N ALA A 144 -5.48 5.50 -7.11
CA ALA A 144 -4.42 6.37 -6.59
C ALA A 144 -3.50 5.64 -5.61
N LEU A 145 -4.04 4.78 -4.73
CA LEU A 145 -3.25 3.94 -3.84
C LEU A 145 -2.36 2.97 -4.62
N ALA A 146 -2.90 2.33 -5.66
CA ALA A 146 -2.13 1.44 -6.53
C ALA A 146 -1.01 2.18 -7.27
N VAL A 147 -1.31 3.34 -7.87
CA VAL A 147 -0.32 4.19 -8.55
C VAL A 147 0.78 4.62 -7.59
N ARG A 148 0.42 5.08 -6.39
CA ARG A 148 1.41 5.43 -5.35
C ARG A 148 2.33 4.26 -5.04
N GLY A 149 1.77 3.09 -4.79
CA GLY A 149 2.55 1.89 -4.47
C GLY A 149 3.48 1.49 -5.62
N ILE A 150 3.00 1.52 -6.86
CA ILE A 150 3.81 1.21 -8.06
C ILE A 150 4.95 2.21 -8.20
N LEU A 151 4.69 3.52 -8.04
CA LEU A 151 5.73 4.55 -8.14
C LEU A 151 6.80 4.40 -7.06
N LEU A 152 6.39 4.16 -5.80
CA LEU A 152 7.32 3.93 -4.70
C LEU A 152 8.17 2.67 -4.93
N ALA A 153 7.57 1.59 -5.41
CA ALA A 153 8.30 0.36 -5.75
C ALA A 153 9.27 0.58 -6.92
N ALA A 154 8.85 1.30 -7.97
CA ALA A 154 9.68 1.63 -9.11
C ALA A 154 10.86 2.53 -8.73
N PHE A 155 10.64 3.55 -7.89
CA PHE A 155 11.69 4.44 -7.41
C PHE A 155 12.69 3.71 -6.49
N ALA A 156 12.20 2.81 -5.63
CA ALA A 156 13.06 1.98 -4.81
C ALA A 156 13.91 1.04 -5.67
N TYR A 157 13.32 0.43 -6.69
CA TYR A 157 14.08 -0.42 -7.63
C TYR A 157 15.12 0.39 -8.40
N GLY A 158 14.74 1.53 -8.98
CA GLY A 158 15.64 2.36 -9.78
C GLY A 158 16.81 2.97 -8.98
N ARG A 159 16.57 3.33 -7.71
CA ARG A 159 17.58 3.98 -6.85
C ARG A 159 18.44 3.01 -6.07
N LEU A 160 17.87 1.90 -5.63
CA LEU A 160 18.48 0.97 -4.66
C LEU A 160 18.69 -0.43 -5.24
N GLY A 161 18.15 -0.74 -6.42
CA GLY A 161 18.14 -2.09 -6.99
C GLY A 161 17.32 -3.10 -6.18
N MET A 162 16.47 -2.62 -5.26
CA MET A 162 15.68 -3.47 -4.36
C MET A 162 14.32 -3.78 -4.94
N ILE A 163 13.90 -5.05 -4.87
CA ILE A 163 12.59 -5.50 -5.31
C ILE A 163 11.66 -5.54 -4.09
N LEU A 164 10.66 -4.65 -4.05
CA LEU A 164 9.73 -4.52 -2.93
C LEU A 164 8.56 -5.52 -2.94
N PRO A 165 7.97 -5.93 -4.10
CA PRO A 165 6.82 -6.83 -4.12
C PRO A 165 7.12 -8.21 -3.54
N ALA A 166 6.25 -8.72 -2.67
CA ALA A 166 6.43 -9.97 -1.90
C ALA A 166 6.66 -11.23 -2.74
N GLY A 167 6.14 -11.28 -3.97
CA GLY A 167 6.24 -12.46 -4.84
C GLY A 167 7.51 -12.51 -5.70
N PHE A 168 8.07 -11.38 -6.04
CA PHE A 168 9.17 -11.27 -7.01
C PHE A 168 10.55 -11.49 -6.40
N ALA A 169 10.74 -11.24 -5.11
CA ALA A 169 12.01 -11.44 -4.43
C ALA A 169 12.49 -12.90 -4.44
N ARG A 170 11.57 -13.87 -4.57
CA ARG A 170 11.90 -15.30 -4.68
C ARG A 170 12.14 -15.77 -6.11
N LEU A 171 11.62 -15.05 -7.11
CA LEU A 171 11.73 -15.42 -8.53
C LEU A 171 12.93 -14.76 -9.24
N ALA A 172 13.33 -13.59 -8.78
CA ALA A 172 14.55 -12.95 -9.23
C ALA A 172 15.73 -13.52 -8.41
N GLY A 173 16.23 -14.68 -8.81
CA GLY A 173 17.49 -15.18 -8.31
C GLY A 173 18.52 -14.05 -8.35
N SER A 174 19.12 -13.74 -7.21
CA SER A 174 19.96 -12.58 -6.91
C SER A 174 20.74 -12.05 -8.13
N PRO A 175 20.41 -10.91 -8.69
CA PRO A 175 21.35 -10.23 -9.56
C PRO A 175 22.41 -9.61 -8.66
N HIS A 176 23.60 -10.21 -8.63
CA HIS A 176 24.81 -9.58 -8.14
C HIS A 176 25.06 -8.31 -8.96
N ARG A 177 24.49 -7.19 -8.57
CA ARG A 177 24.98 -5.87 -8.96
C ARG A 177 25.62 -5.24 -7.73
N GLU A 178 26.94 -5.19 -7.76
CA GLU A 178 27.73 -4.34 -6.89
C GLU A 178 27.20 -2.91 -7.05
N VAL A 179 26.57 -2.39 -6.00
CA VAL A 179 26.21 -0.98 -5.93
C VAL A 179 27.51 -0.21 -5.73
N ARG A 180 28.00 0.47 -6.76
CA ARG A 180 29.03 1.50 -6.59
C ARG A 180 28.41 2.65 -5.78
N ILE A 181 28.95 2.83 -4.58
CA ILE A 181 28.78 4.00 -3.73
C ILE A 181 29.49 5.20 -4.36
#